data_6db1a2506050a85a1d30e71e6444c08f
#
_entry.id   6db1a2506050a85a1d30e71e6444c08f
#
_cell.length_a   1.000
_cell.length_b   1.000
_cell.length_c   1.000
_cell.angle_alpha   90.00
_cell.angle_beta   90.00
_cell.angle_gamma   90.00
#
_symmetry.space_group_name_H-M   'P 1'
#
loop_
_entity.id
_entity.type
_entity.pdbx_description
1 polymer ?
#
loop_
_entity_poly.entity_id
_entity_poly.type
_entity_poly.pdbx_seq_one_letter_code
_entity_poly.pdbx_strand_id
1 'polypeptide(L)'
;IEAYAEHDGVVGTTDLAGYTTYRIYALCDNEDDFVSAVAGDDEFSTFIHTTTTFFQHEAGGVLGESSNPLIFPFIPEAAYDSWVTIGLDEAADGTSGESGVSILEGLEPWVEPFEAGGSLNIADALGGVWYVLNGAANGVAGEDKRVLLGQFTTDGNMDGQL
;
A
#
# COMPACT_ATOMS: atom_id res chain seq x y z
N ILE A 1 -0.02 -12.42 -0.16
CA ILE A 1 -1.23 -11.63 0.09
C ILE A 1 -2.00 -12.26 1.24
N GLU A 2 -2.50 -11.44 2.15
CA GLU A 2 -3.28 -11.86 3.33
C GLU A 2 -4.58 -11.05 3.39
N ALA A 3 -5.70 -11.69 3.73
CA ALA A 3 -6.90 -11.00 4.15
C ALA A 3 -6.67 -10.42 5.55
N TYR A 4 -6.63 -9.10 5.65
CA TYR A 4 -6.39 -8.38 6.90
C TYR A 4 -7.68 -8.13 7.68
N ALA A 5 -8.76 -7.77 6.96
CA ALA A 5 -10.10 -7.60 7.52
C ALA A 5 -11.18 -7.93 6.49
N GLU A 6 -12.24 -8.59 6.93
CA GLU A 6 -13.46 -8.81 6.15
C GLU A 6 -14.58 -7.94 6.73
N HIS A 7 -15.31 -7.26 5.85
CA HIS A 7 -16.34 -6.31 6.26
C HIS A 7 -17.74 -6.83 5.93
N ASP A 8 -18.60 -6.90 6.93
CA ASP A 8 -19.98 -7.40 6.82
C ASP A 8 -21.04 -6.29 6.95
N GLY A 9 -20.62 -5.04 7.03
CA GLY A 9 -21.53 -3.91 7.21
C GLY A 9 -20.86 -2.54 7.23
N VAL A 10 -21.54 -1.60 7.90
CA VAL A 10 -21.09 -0.22 8.02
C VAL A 10 -19.93 -0.11 9.01
N VAL A 11 -18.85 0.55 8.57
CA VAL A 11 -17.71 0.95 9.39
C VAL A 11 -17.71 2.47 9.47
N GLY A 12 -17.87 3.04 10.67
CA GLY A 12 -18.03 4.47 10.84
C GLY A 12 -19.27 5.00 10.11
N THR A 13 -19.06 5.74 9.03
CA THR A 13 -20.13 6.29 8.19
C THR A 13 -20.20 5.63 6.81
N THR A 14 -19.29 4.72 6.49
CA THR A 14 -19.16 4.09 5.18
C THR A 14 -19.66 2.64 5.21
N ASP A 15 -20.50 2.27 4.26
CA ASP A 15 -20.91 0.88 4.07
C ASP A 15 -19.80 0.13 3.31
N LEU A 16 -19.13 -0.76 4.02
CA LEU A 16 -18.10 -1.67 3.49
C LEU A 16 -18.59 -3.12 3.41
N ALA A 17 -19.91 -3.36 3.46
CA ALA A 17 -20.42 -4.73 3.36
C ALA A 17 -19.93 -5.42 2.08
N GLY A 18 -19.30 -6.59 2.24
CA GLY A 18 -18.73 -7.37 1.14
C GLY A 18 -17.32 -6.98 0.73
N TYR A 19 -16.77 -5.91 1.28
CA TYR A 19 -15.37 -5.57 1.07
C TYR A 19 -14.44 -6.46 1.90
N THR A 20 -13.24 -6.68 1.36
CA THR A 20 -12.12 -7.28 2.09
C THR A 20 -10.92 -6.35 1.96
N THR A 21 -10.27 -6.08 3.08
CA THR A 21 -8.99 -5.41 3.13
C THR A 21 -7.89 -6.46 3.05
N TYR A 22 -7.00 -6.32 2.08
CA TYR A 22 -5.86 -7.19 1.88
C TYR A 22 -4.57 -6.46 2.19
N ARG A 23 -3.56 -7.17 2.70
CA ARG A 23 -2.19 -6.71 2.79
C ARG A 23 -1.28 -7.57 1.92
N ILE A 24 -0.40 -6.92 1.18
CA ILE A 24 0.58 -7.57 0.29
C ILE A 24 1.96 -7.44 0.91
N TYR A 25 2.70 -8.55 0.91
CA TYR A 25 4.05 -8.63 1.45
C TYR A 25 5.02 -9.19 0.42
N ALA A 26 6.23 -8.63 0.35
CA ALA A 26 7.38 -9.32 -0.18
C ALA A 26 7.84 -10.37 0.84
N LEU A 27 8.02 -11.61 0.41
CA LEU A 27 8.56 -12.67 1.23
C LEU A 27 10.06 -12.79 0.98
N CYS A 28 10.86 -12.81 2.02
CA CYS A 28 12.30 -12.81 2.02
C CYS A 28 12.86 -14.13 2.56
N ASP A 29 14.06 -14.47 2.16
CA ASP A 29 14.74 -15.69 2.65
C ASP A 29 15.38 -15.49 4.02
N ASN A 30 15.86 -14.26 4.29
CA ASN A 30 16.60 -13.94 5.52
C ASN A 30 15.98 -12.72 6.23
N GLU A 31 16.25 -12.64 7.52
CA GLU A 31 15.79 -11.53 8.39
C GLU A 31 16.42 -10.17 8.03
N ASP A 32 17.63 -10.20 7.46
CA ASP A 32 18.40 -9.03 7.04
C ASP A 32 18.24 -8.69 5.55
N ASP A 33 17.39 -9.40 4.81
CA ASP A 33 17.03 -9.04 3.45
C ASP A 33 16.31 -7.68 3.44
N PHE A 34 16.56 -6.90 2.39
CA PHE A 34 16.11 -5.51 2.30
C PHE A 34 15.35 -5.25 1.00
N VAL A 35 14.11 -4.77 1.12
CA VAL A 35 13.32 -4.27 0.00
C VAL A 35 13.48 -2.76 -0.08
N SER A 36 14.13 -2.26 -1.12
CA SER A 36 14.37 -0.83 -1.30
C SER A 36 13.31 -0.14 -2.17
N ALA A 37 12.72 -0.86 -3.11
CA ALA A 37 11.79 -0.27 -4.08
C ALA A 37 10.84 -1.32 -4.66
N VAL A 38 9.69 -0.84 -5.10
CA VAL A 38 8.82 -1.51 -6.07
C VAL A 38 8.73 -0.62 -7.29
N ALA A 39 8.99 -1.17 -8.46
CA ALA A 39 9.07 -0.41 -9.71
C ALA A 39 8.41 -1.19 -10.85
N GLY A 40 7.96 -0.46 -11.87
CA GLY A 40 7.43 -1.03 -13.10
C GLY A 40 7.65 -0.12 -14.30
N ASP A 41 7.56 -0.68 -15.49
CA ASP A 41 7.62 0.00 -16.78
C ASP A 41 6.90 -0.80 -17.88
N ASP A 42 7.11 -0.47 -19.14
CA ASP A 42 6.50 -1.18 -20.27
C ASP A 42 7.16 -2.53 -20.61
N GLU A 43 8.33 -2.83 -20.05
CA GLU A 43 9.01 -4.13 -20.18
C GLU A 43 8.67 -5.05 -18.99
N PHE A 44 8.62 -4.50 -17.79
CA PHE A 44 8.33 -5.19 -16.53
C PHE A 44 7.21 -4.45 -15.79
N SER A 45 5.97 -4.71 -16.19
CA SER A 45 4.83 -4.01 -15.60
C SER A 45 4.58 -4.40 -14.16
N THR A 46 4.29 -3.39 -13.34
CA THR A 46 3.79 -3.55 -11.97
C THR A 46 2.33 -3.14 -11.93
N PHE A 47 1.46 -4.03 -11.45
CA PHE A 47 0.04 -3.73 -11.33
C PHE A 47 -0.64 -4.46 -10.17
N ILE A 48 -1.69 -3.84 -9.64
CA ILE A 48 -2.65 -4.45 -8.73
C ILE A 48 -4.03 -4.04 -9.22
N HIS A 49 -4.76 -5.02 -9.73
CA HIS A 49 -6.07 -4.83 -10.33
C HIS A 49 -7.18 -5.31 -9.40
N THR A 50 -8.34 -4.69 -9.49
CA THR A 50 -9.59 -5.20 -8.96
C THR A 50 -10.65 -5.23 -10.04
N THR A 51 -11.60 -6.14 -9.93
CA THR A 51 -12.75 -6.21 -10.86
C THR A 51 -13.80 -5.12 -10.60
N THR A 52 -13.65 -4.37 -9.51
CA THR A 52 -14.52 -3.24 -9.11
C THR A 52 -13.67 -1.98 -8.91
N THR A 53 -13.65 -1.43 -7.70
CA THR A 53 -12.81 -0.30 -7.32
C THR A 53 -12.10 -0.58 -6.01
N PHE A 54 -10.97 0.09 -5.77
CA PHE A 54 -10.37 0.16 -4.45
C PHE A 54 -11.06 1.24 -3.61
N PHE A 55 -11.30 0.93 -2.36
CA PHE A 55 -11.77 1.92 -1.39
C PHE A 55 -10.67 2.93 -1.11
N GLN A 56 -10.98 4.22 -1.29
CA GLN A 56 -10.12 5.34 -0.99
C GLN A 56 -10.82 6.28 -0.03
N HIS A 57 -10.11 6.76 0.99
CA HIS A 57 -10.66 7.64 2.01
C HIS A 57 -9.92 8.99 2.01
N GLU A 58 -10.69 10.11 2.07
CA GLU A 58 -10.14 11.47 1.99
C GLU A 58 -9.15 11.85 3.11
N ALA A 59 -9.15 11.11 4.23
CA ALA A 59 -8.20 11.29 5.32
C ALA A 59 -6.97 10.37 5.21
N GLY A 60 -6.85 9.61 4.13
CA GLY A 60 -5.72 8.76 3.79
C GLY A 60 -4.83 9.37 2.73
N GLY A 61 -4.25 8.55 1.88
CA GLY A 61 -3.41 8.93 0.76
C GLY A 61 -2.68 7.75 0.15
N VAL A 62 -2.00 7.98 -0.97
CA VAL A 62 -1.34 6.92 -1.77
C VAL A 62 -0.29 6.13 -1.00
N LEU A 63 0.33 6.69 0.05
CA LEU A 63 1.37 6.06 0.86
C LEU A 63 0.84 5.67 2.25
N GLY A 64 1.22 4.49 2.73
CA GLY A 64 0.84 3.97 4.05
C GLY A 64 1.19 4.90 5.20
N GLU A 65 2.24 5.71 5.07
CA GLU A 65 2.62 6.73 6.06
C GLU A 65 1.61 7.89 6.20
N SER A 66 0.66 8.02 5.26
CA SER A 66 -0.47 8.95 5.37
C SER A 66 -1.55 8.45 6.33
N SER A 67 -1.54 7.17 6.64
CA SER A 67 -2.43 6.55 7.62
C SER A 67 -2.13 7.11 9.02
N ASN A 68 -3.19 7.53 9.72
CA ASN A 68 -3.05 8.14 11.04
C ASN A 68 -3.95 7.43 12.07
N PRO A 69 -3.39 6.50 12.86
CA PRO A 69 -4.15 5.75 13.85
C PRO A 69 -4.86 6.62 14.91
N LEU A 70 -4.41 7.85 15.12
CA LEU A 70 -5.05 8.76 16.09
C LEU A 70 -6.45 9.21 15.68
N ILE A 71 -6.79 9.14 14.39
CA ILE A 71 -8.14 9.50 13.91
C ILE A 71 -9.11 8.32 13.86
N PHE A 72 -8.63 7.07 13.86
CA PHE A 72 -9.46 5.86 13.70
C PHE A 72 -10.56 5.72 14.77
N PRO A 73 -10.40 6.17 16.04
CA PRO A 73 -11.50 6.19 17.00
C PRO A 73 -12.68 7.10 16.61
N PHE A 74 -12.46 8.06 15.70
CA PHE A 74 -13.44 9.04 15.24
C PHE A 74 -13.90 8.80 13.81
N ILE A 75 -13.00 8.24 12.98
CA ILE A 75 -13.21 7.94 11.55
C ILE A 75 -12.67 6.52 11.31
N PRO A 76 -13.36 5.48 11.80
CA PRO A 76 -12.82 4.12 11.77
C PRO A 76 -12.66 3.56 10.35
N GLU A 77 -13.44 4.02 9.37
CA GLU A 77 -13.30 3.66 7.96
C GLU A 77 -11.96 4.07 7.34
N ALA A 78 -11.32 5.12 7.86
CA ALA A 78 -10.00 5.56 7.38
C ALA A 78 -8.89 4.51 7.61
N ALA A 79 -9.08 3.57 8.54
CA ALA A 79 -8.15 2.46 8.76
C ALA A 79 -8.09 1.47 7.59
N TYR A 80 -9.07 1.52 6.70
CA TYR A 80 -9.22 0.58 5.58
C TYR A 80 -8.97 1.23 4.22
N ASP A 81 -8.38 2.41 4.21
CA ASP A 81 -7.89 3.07 2.99
C ASP A 81 -6.92 2.20 2.21
N SER A 82 -6.85 2.38 0.88
CA SER A 82 -5.95 1.62 0.02
C SER A 82 -4.72 2.44 -0.31
N TRP A 83 -3.54 1.87 -0.07
CA TRP A 83 -2.26 2.57 -0.22
C TRP A 83 -1.11 1.59 -0.51
N VAL A 84 0.01 2.13 -0.97
CA VAL A 84 1.27 1.42 -1.15
C VAL A 84 2.30 1.85 -0.12
N THR A 85 3.28 0.99 0.16
CA THR A 85 4.33 1.28 1.13
C THR A 85 5.57 0.43 0.90
N ILE A 86 6.59 0.64 1.72
CA ILE A 86 7.66 -0.29 2.04
C ILE A 86 7.80 -0.30 3.56
N GLY A 87 7.16 -1.29 4.19
CA GLY A 87 7.24 -1.60 5.61
C GLY A 87 6.49 -0.67 6.58
N LEU A 88 5.89 0.43 6.10
CA LEU A 88 5.16 1.37 6.95
C LEU A 88 3.65 1.25 6.74
N ASP A 89 2.87 1.20 7.82
CA ASP A 89 1.41 1.31 7.81
C ASP A 89 0.91 2.56 8.58
N GLU A 90 1.84 3.38 9.02
CA GLU A 90 1.66 4.72 9.60
C GLU A 90 2.93 5.55 9.38
N ALA A 91 2.94 6.79 9.81
CA ALA A 91 4.12 7.65 9.70
C ALA A 91 5.32 7.07 10.45
N ALA A 92 6.52 7.15 9.84
CA ALA A 92 7.76 6.73 10.49
C ALA A 92 7.93 7.41 11.85
N ASP A 93 8.31 6.67 12.88
CA ASP A 93 8.39 7.15 14.26
C ASP A 93 9.57 8.09 14.53
N GLY A 94 10.51 8.19 13.57
CA GLY A 94 11.71 9.03 13.66
C GLY A 94 12.78 8.54 14.65
N THR A 95 12.60 7.38 15.29
CA THR A 95 13.49 6.86 16.33
C THR A 95 14.02 5.45 16.05
N SER A 96 13.25 4.60 15.38
CA SER A 96 13.60 3.19 15.09
C SER A 96 14.57 3.03 13.91
N GLY A 97 14.90 4.10 13.20
CA GLY A 97 15.67 4.06 11.95
C GLY A 97 14.80 3.90 10.70
N GLU A 98 13.50 3.99 10.85
CA GLU A 98 12.55 4.08 9.74
C GLU A 98 12.73 5.36 8.93
N SER A 99 12.41 5.29 7.66
CA SER A 99 12.36 6.43 6.74
C SER A 99 11.04 6.44 5.99
N GLY A 100 10.52 7.63 5.71
CA GLY A 100 9.35 7.79 4.86
C GLY A 100 9.56 7.16 3.48
N VAL A 101 8.46 6.62 2.94
CA VAL A 101 8.40 6.10 1.57
C VAL A 101 8.27 7.27 0.61
N SER A 102 8.96 7.21 -0.52
CA SER A 102 8.93 8.25 -1.53
C SER A 102 8.46 7.70 -2.88
N ILE A 103 7.73 8.52 -3.62
CA ILE A 103 7.45 8.30 -5.05
C ILE A 103 8.39 9.21 -5.82
N LEU A 104 9.02 8.72 -6.88
CA LEU A 104 9.95 9.53 -7.67
C LEU A 104 9.18 10.55 -8.49
N GLU A 105 9.50 11.84 -8.28
CA GLU A 105 8.87 12.96 -8.99
C GLU A 105 8.99 12.80 -10.53
N GLY A 106 7.87 13.00 -11.22
CA GLY A 106 7.73 12.79 -12.66
C GLY A 106 7.44 11.35 -13.07
N LEU A 107 7.45 10.39 -12.13
CA LEU A 107 7.12 8.97 -12.34
C LEU A 107 5.89 8.54 -11.52
N GLU A 108 4.92 9.46 -11.37
CA GLU A 108 3.70 9.27 -10.57
C GLU A 108 2.38 9.29 -11.36
N PRO A 109 2.33 9.07 -12.70
CA PRO A 109 1.06 9.17 -13.45
C PRO A 109 0.03 8.11 -13.03
N TRP A 110 0.46 7.06 -12.35
CA TRP A 110 -0.38 5.99 -11.80
C TRP A 110 -1.11 6.38 -10.50
N VAL A 111 -0.63 7.43 -9.80
CA VAL A 111 -1.12 7.82 -8.47
C VAL A 111 -2.56 8.35 -8.55
N GLU A 112 -2.82 9.35 -9.40
CA GLU A 112 -4.15 9.97 -9.50
C GLU A 112 -5.26 8.94 -9.87
N PRO A 113 -5.07 8.05 -10.87
CA PRO A 113 -6.05 6.99 -11.13
C PRO A 113 -6.26 6.04 -9.95
N PHE A 114 -5.19 5.68 -9.22
CA PHE A 114 -5.29 4.80 -8.07
C PHE A 114 -6.02 5.47 -6.90
N GLU A 115 -5.70 6.72 -6.56
CA GLU A 115 -6.40 7.48 -5.52
C GLU A 115 -7.87 7.80 -5.88
N ALA A 116 -8.22 7.75 -7.17
CA ALA A 116 -9.61 7.79 -7.61
C ALA A 116 -10.36 6.44 -7.48
N GLY A 117 -9.74 5.42 -6.88
CA GLY A 117 -10.29 4.08 -6.67
C GLY A 117 -10.04 3.12 -7.84
N GLY A 118 -9.28 3.53 -8.84
CA GLY A 118 -8.87 2.66 -9.96
C GLY A 118 -7.79 1.66 -9.58
N SER A 119 -7.51 0.72 -10.48
CA SER A 119 -6.41 -0.19 -10.33
C SER A 119 -5.06 0.53 -10.36
N LEU A 120 -4.11 0.10 -9.54
CA LEU A 120 -2.73 0.52 -9.69
C LEU A 120 -2.14 -0.12 -10.95
N ASN A 121 -1.55 0.69 -11.82
CA ASN A 121 -0.98 0.19 -13.06
C ASN A 121 0.23 1.02 -13.50
N ILE A 122 1.40 0.41 -13.53
CA ILE A 122 2.66 0.98 -14.00
C ILE A 122 3.14 0.09 -15.15
N ALA A 123 2.79 0.47 -16.38
CA ALA A 123 3.00 -0.33 -17.58
C ALA A 123 3.30 0.52 -18.83
N ASP A 124 3.78 1.73 -18.64
CA ASP A 124 4.18 2.61 -19.72
C ASP A 124 5.70 2.83 -19.76
N ALA A 125 6.22 3.40 -20.83
CA ALA A 125 7.65 3.62 -21.02
C ALA A 125 8.25 4.67 -20.06
N LEU A 126 7.41 5.46 -19.37
CA LEU A 126 7.87 6.38 -18.34
C LEU A 126 8.20 5.61 -17.07
N GLY A 127 7.40 4.58 -16.77
CA GLY A 127 7.50 3.77 -15.56
C GLY A 127 6.99 4.47 -14.31
N GLY A 128 7.21 3.82 -13.17
CA GLY A 128 6.87 4.33 -11.85
C GLY A 128 7.62 3.58 -10.77
N VAL A 129 7.80 4.23 -9.63
CA VAL A 129 8.50 3.63 -8.50
C VAL A 129 8.08 4.28 -7.20
N TRP A 130 7.91 3.45 -6.15
CA TRP A 130 7.96 3.90 -4.78
C TRP A 130 9.10 3.20 -4.05
N TYR A 131 9.76 3.91 -3.16
CA TYR A 131 11.02 3.46 -2.60
C TYR A 131 11.30 4.02 -1.21
N VAL A 132 12.22 3.36 -0.49
CA VAL A 132 12.89 3.87 0.70
C VAL A 132 14.38 3.99 0.48
N LEU A 133 15.04 4.88 1.22
CA LEU A 133 16.48 5.02 1.16
C LEU A 133 17.17 3.78 1.74
N ASN A 134 18.31 3.43 1.18
CA ASN A 134 19.11 2.31 1.66
C ASN A 134 19.48 2.49 3.13
N GLY A 135 19.21 1.46 3.92
CA GLY A 135 19.44 1.45 5.37
C GLY A 135 18.24 1.88 6.22
N ALA A 136 17.08 2.17 5.59
CA ALA A 136 15.84 2.39 6.32
C ALA A 136 15.37 1.08 6.99
N ALA A 137 15.08 1.13 8.29
CA ALA A 137 14.71 -0.07 9.06
C ALA A 137 13.42 -0.73 8.56
N ASN A 138 12.48 0.06 8.06
CA ASN A 138 11.21 -0.43 7.51
C ASN A 138 11.36 -1.22 6.20
N GLY A 139 12.48 -1.12 5.48
CA GLY A 139 12.77 -1.96 4.33
C GLY A 139 13.34 -3.34 4.69
N VAL A 140 13.73 -3.57 5.95
CA VAL A 140 14.31 -4.84 6.42
C VAL A 140 13.20 -5.84 6.74
N ALA A 141 13.38 -7.09 6.31
CA ALA A 141 12.37 -8.13 6.45
C ALA A 141 12.06 -8.52 7.91
N GLY A 142 13.07 -8.45 8.80
CA GLY A 142 12.94 -8.80 10.21
C GLY A 142 12.67 -10.28 10.47
N GLU A 143 12.28 -10.60 11.70
CA GLU A 143 12.04 -11.99 12.15
C GLU A 143 10.92 -12.68 11.33
N ASP A 144 9.94 -11.92 10.85
CA ASP A 144 8.84 -12.42 10.04
C ASP A 144 9.23 -12.73 8.59
N LYS A 145 10.44 -12.33 8.17
CA LYS A 145 11.00 -12.47 6.82
C LYS A 145 10.07 -11.93 5.75
N ARG A 146 9.47 -10.78 6.01
CA ARG A 146 8.55 -10.14 5.07
C ARG A 146 8.55 -8.63 5.22
N VAL A 147 8.31 -7.93 4.11
CA VAL A 147 8.15 -6.48 4.07
C VAL A 147 6.77 -6.16 3.53
N LEU A 148 5.99 -5.35 4.23
CA LEU A 148 4.69 -4.87 3.78
C LEU A 148 4.86 -3.97 2.56
N LEU A 149 4.10 -4.24 1.48
CA LEU A 149 4.15 -3.45 0.24
C LEU A 149 2.90 -2.62 -0.02
N GLY A 150 1.81 -2.92 0.66
CA GLY A 150 0.58 -2.14 0.55
C GLY A 150 -0.62 -2.78 1.21
N GLN A 151 -1.68 -1.98 1.32
CA GLN A 151 -3.01 -2.35 1.76
C GLN A 151 -4.01 -1.99 0.68
N PHE A 152 -4.96 -2.88 0.41
CA PHE A 152 -5.93 -2.74 -0.68
C PHE A 152 -7.28 -3.25 -0.22
N THR A 153 -8.28 -2.38 -0.21
CA THR A 153 -9.64 -2.70 0.22
C THR A 153 -10.59 -2.67 -0.98
N THR A 154 -11.24 -3.78 -1.27
CA THR A 154 -12.14 -3.92 -2.42
C THR A 154 -13.22 -4.96 -2.17
N ASP A 155 -14.37 -4.83 -2.84
CA ASP A 155 -15.43 -5.84 -2.94
C ASP A 155 -15.27 -6.71 -4.20
N GLY A 156 -14.24 -6.45 -5.00
CA GLY A 156 -13.90 -7.18 -6.22
C GLY A 156 -12.91 -8.33 -6.00
N ASN A 157 -12.70 -9.09 -7.07
CA ASN A 157 -11.58 -10.01 -7.13
C ASN A 157 -10.31 -9.23 -7.46
N MET A 158 -9.23 -9.52 -6.73
CA MET A 158 -7.95 -8.85 -6.90
C MET A 158 -6.91 -9.78 -7.50
N ASP A 159 -6.10 -9.26 -8.42
CA ASP A 159 -4.90 -9.89 -8.95
C ASP A 159 -3.78 -8.86 -9.11
N GLY A 160 -2.53 -9.31 -9.22
CA GLY A 160 -1.41 -8.38 -9.31
C GLY A 160 -0.08 -9.04 -9.63
N GLN A 161 0.85 -8.17 -10.03
CA GLN A 161 2.27 -8.44 -10.25
C GLN A 161 3.08 -7.26 -9.71
N LEU A 162 4.06 -7.55 -8.87
CA LEU A 162 5.01 -6.60 -8.30
C LEU A 162 6.45 -7.04 -8.57
#